data_eac9f90c81d5132bf79f3bc251da24f6
#
_entry.id   eac9f90c81d5132bf79f3bc251da24f6
#
_cell.length_a   1.000
_cell.length_b   1.000
_cell.length_c   1.000
_cell.angle_alpha   90.00
_cell.angle_beta   90.00
_cell.angle_gamma   90.00
#
_symmetry.space_group_name_H-M   'P 1'
#
loop_
_entity.id
_entity.type
_entity.pdbx_description
1 polymer ?
#
loop_
_entity_poly.entity_id
_entity_poly.type
_entity_poly.pdbx_seq_one_letter_code
_entity_poly.pdbx_strand_id
1 'polypeptide(L)'
;MLIACHCEGKGWKFWGDSNLKSKFWGQSIQVEPVGILTLEFEDGEIFQWNKVTTTIHNLILGKLYCSHHGTMHIKGNRQYSCKLKFKEPSLLDRNPHLVQGFVEDNNGNKASFLIGMWDESIYCSNSDTSKVKSADQLKGASLLWEKNKPAPNPTRYNLSSFAITLNELTPGLQEKLPPTDSRLRPDQRHLENGEYEKANAEKLRLERRQRMVSALAS
;
A
#
# COMPACT_ATOMS: atom_id res chain seq x y z
N MET A 1 -13.26 -9.22 -5.22
CA MET A 1 -12.23 -9.11 -6.29
C MET A 1 -10.89 -9.47 -5.68
N LEU A 2 -10.22 -10.48 -6.22
CA LEU A 2 -8.90 -10.89 -5.78
C LEU A 2 -7.82 -10.10 -6.53
N ILE A 3 -6.92 -9.48 -5.79
CA ILE A 3 -5.74 -8.80 -6.31
C ILE A 3 -4.54 -9.52 -5.72
N ALA A 4 -3.59 -9.91 -6.57
CA ALA A 4 -2.32 -10.50 -6.16
C ALA A 4 -1.17 -9.64 -6.68
N CYS A 5 -0.10 -9.55 -5.92
CA CYS A 5 1.14 -8.90 -6.33
C CYS A 5 2.34 -9.78 -5.97
N HIS A 6 3.38 -9.68 -6.78
CA HIS A 6 4.68 -10.29 -6.53
C HIS A 6 5.75 -9.37 -7.08
N CYS A 7 6.76 -9.06 -6.28
CA CYS A 7 7.90 -8.24 -6.66
C CYS A 7 9.18 -8.88 -6.11
N GLU A 8 10.24 -8.85 -6.89
CA GLU A 8 11.56 -9.28 -6.45
C GLU A 8 12.58 -8.18 -6.70
N GLY A 9 13.46 -7.99 -5.74
CA GLY A 9 14.61 -7.09 -5.81
C GLY A 9 15.85 -7.78 -5.30
N LYS A 10 16.98 -7.09 -5.37
CA LYS A 10 18.24 -7.62 -4.84
C LYS A 10 18.14 -7.76 -3.31
N GLY A 11 18.19 -9.00 -2.82
CA GLY A 11 18.18 -9.31 -1.39
C GLY A 11 16.80 -9.33 -0.74
N TRP A 12 15.71 -9.26 -1.51
CA TRP A 12 14.35 -9.31 -0.96
C TRP A 12 13.32 -9.82 -1.98
N LYS A 13 12.23 -10.37 -1.44
CA LYS A 13 11.01 -10.75 -2.17
C LYS A 13 9.79 -10.18 -1.45
N PHE A 14 8.83 -9.71 -2.20
CA PHE A 14 7.57 -9.19 -1.66
C PHE A 14 6.40 -9.79 -2.42
N TRP A 15 5.43 -10.32 -1.69
CA TRP A 15 4.21 -10.84 -2.29
C TRP A 15 3.02 -10.69 -1.36
N GLY A 16 1.86 -10.84 -1.94
CA GLY A 16 0.63 -10.86 -1.17
C GLY A 16 -0.60 -10.90 -2.05
N ASP A 17 -1.71 -11.13 -1.40
CA ASP A 17 -3.02 -11.09 -2.00
C ASP A 17 -3.97 -10.15 -1.26
N SER A 18 -5.04 -9.80 -1.91
CA SER A 18 -6.11 -9.01 -1.32
C SER A 18 -7.45 -9.39 -1.91
N ASN A 19 -8.33 -9.89 -1.07
CA ASN A 19 -9.73 -10.04 -1.42
C ASN A 19 -10.51 -8.82 -0.89
N LEU A 20 -10.94 -7.95 -1.80
CA LEU A 20 -11.62 -6.72 -1.42
C LEU A 20 -13.08 -7.00 -1.09
N LYS A 21 -13.47 -6.73 0.15
CA LYS A 21 -14.87 -6.63 0.58
C LYS A 21 -15.25 -5.15 0.57
N SER A 22 -16.36 -4.80 -0.04
CA SER A 22 -16.82 -3.41 -0.11
C SER A 22 -18.22 -3.27 0.47
N LYS A 23 -18.46 -2.15 1.17
CA LYS A 23 -19.76 -1.73 1.68
C LYS A 23 -20.04 -0.31 1.21
N PHE A 24 -21.23 -0.09 0.67
CA PHE A 24 -21.69 1.22 0.24
C PHE A 24 -22.57 1.86 1.31
N TRP A 25 -22.27 3.12 1.64
CA TRP A 25 -22.95 3.91 2.67
C TRP A 25 -23.59 5.19 2.10
N GLY A 26 -24.17 5.11 0.91
CA GLY A 26 -24.80 6.25 0.23
C GLY A 26 -23.78 7.25 -0.36
N GLN A 27 -23.02 7.95 0.44
CA GLN A 27 -22.02 8.93 -0.01
C GLN A 27 -20.58 8.45 0.07
N SER A 28 -20.35 7.23 0.59
CA SER A 28 -19.03 6.65 0.73
C SER A 28 -19.01 5.16 0.42
N ILE A 29 -17.83 4.68 0.01
CA ILE A 29 -17.54 3.25 -0.11
C ILE A 29 -16.44 2.90 0.88
N GLN A 30 -16.72 1.96 1.76
CA GLN A 30 -15.74 1.34 2.63
C GLN A 30 -15.19 0.09 1.96
N VAL A 31 -13.88 -0.04 1.90
CA VAL A 31 -13.15 -1.16 1.32
C VAL A 31 -12.31 -1.82 2.40
N GLU A 32 -12.60 -3.08 2.69
CA GLU A 32 -11.83 -3.92 3.60
C GLU A 32 -10.93 -4.86 2.77
N PRO A 33 -9.61 -4.61 2.71
CA PRO A 33 -8.69 -5.46 1.96
C PRO A 33 -8.28 -6.67 2.80
N VAL A 34 -9.00 -7.77 2.68
CA VAL A 34 -8.66 -9.04 3.35
C VAL A 34 -7.50 -9.72 2.64
N GLY A 35 -6.48 -10.11 3.38
CA GLY A 35 -5.26 -10.75 2.88
C GLY A 35 -4.02 -10.29 3.63
N ILE A 36 -2.91 -10.96 3.37
CA ILE A 36 -1.62 -10.72 4.03
C ILE A 36 -0.60 -10.30 2.98
N LEU A 37 0.21 -9.30 3.33
CA LEU A 37 1.41 -8.94 2.60
C LEU A 37 2.61 -9.55 3.32
N THR A 38 3.56 -10.08 2.55
CA THR A 38 4.78 -10.72 3.05
C THR A 38 6.00 -10.09 2.39
N LEU A 39 6.97 -9.74 3.19
CA LEU A 39 8.31 -9.32 2.78
C LEU A 39 9.31 -10.31 3.37
N GLU A 40 10.12 -10.92 2.51
CA GLU A 40 11.20 -11.84 2.86
C GLU A 40 12.53 -11.26 2.42
N PHE A 41 13.50 -11.23 3.31
CA PHE A 41 14.86 -10.85 3.02
C PHE A 41 15.73 -12.10 2.73
N GLU A 42 16.85 -11.89 2.02
CA GLU A 42 17.77 -12.96 1.62
C GLU A 42 18.36 -13.74 2.80
N ASP A 43 18.48 -13.10 3.96
CA ASP A 43 18.94 -13.72 5.22
C ASP A 43 17.85 -14.53 5.94
N GLY A 44 16.67 -14.71 5.32
CA GLY A 44 15.53 -15.45 5.85
C GLY A 44 14.68 -14.68 6.87
N GLU A 45 14.90 -13.37 7.05
CA GLU A 45 13.99 -12.56 7.86
C GLU A 45 12.70 -12.29 7.08
N ILE A 46 11.55 -12.51 7.75
CA ILE A 46 10.22 -12.40 7.14
C ILE A 46 9.36 -11.47 7.97
N PHE A 47 8.69 -10.53 7.30
CA PHE A 47 7.65 -9.70 7.88
C PHE A 47 6.32 -9.93 7.16
N GLN A 48 5.25 -10.08 7.94
CA GLN A 48 3.90 -10.25 7.43
C GLN A 48 2.95 -9.24 8.07
N TRP A 49 2.06 -8.64 7.27
CA TRP A 49 1.08 -7.69 7.81
C TRP A 49 -0.24 -7.69 7.04
N ASN A 50 -1.29 -7.29 7.76
CA ASN A 50 -2.61 -7.00 7.21
C ASN A 50 -2.69 -5.58 6.67
N LYS A 51 -3.60 -5.33 5.76
CA LYS A 51 -3.95 -3.98 5.30
C LYS A 51 -5.08 -3.40 6.17
N VAL A 52 -5.12 -2.07 6.30
CA VAL A 52 -6.18 -1.37 7.03
C VAL A 52 -7.35 -1.01 6.13
N THR A 53 -8.49 -0.73 6.72
CA THR A 53 -9.69 -0.32 5.99
C THR A 53 -9.50 1.03 5.31
N THR A 54 -9.97 1.13 4.08
CA THR A 54 -9.99 2.36 3.30
C THR A 54 -11.44 2.79 3.07
N THR A 55 -11.75 4.06 3.34
CA THR A 55 -13.04 4.65 3.00
C THR A 55 -12.84 5.74 1.96
N ILE A 56 -13.60 5.66 0.87
CA ILE A 56 -13.66 6.67 -0.18
C ILE A 56 -14.89 7.51 0.09
N HIS A 57 -14.71 8.79 0.31
CA HIS A 57 -15.73 9.74 0.70
C HIS A 57 -16.14 10.65 -0.45
N ASN A 58 -17.33 11.26 -0.32
CA ASN A 58 -17.86 12.27 -1.26
C ASN A 58 -18.05 11.75 -2.69
N LEU A 59 -18.60 10.55 -2.82
CA LEU A 59 -18.83 9.92 -4.13
C LEU A 59 -19.84 10.66 -5.01
N ILE A 60 -20.79 11.36 -4.41
CA ILE A 60 -21.89 12.04 -5.11
C ILE A 60 -21.67 13.55 -5.13
N LEU A 61 -21.24 14.13 -4.03
CA LEU A 61 -21.10 15.58 -3.87
C LEU A 61 -19.84 15.94 -3.08
N GLY A 62 -19.10 16.96 -3.53
CA GLY A 62 -17.88 17.44 -2.90
C GLY A 62 -16.62 16.90 -3.53
N LYS A 63 -15.48 17.24 -2.93
CA LYS A 63 -14.16 16.73 -3.38
C LYS A 63 -13.95 15.30 -2.88
N LEU A 64 -13.73 14.37 -3.82
CA LEU A 64 -13.40 12.98 -3.51
C LEU A 64 -12.11 12.91 -2.69
N TYR A 65 -12.12 12.14 -1.59
CA TYR A 65 -10.91 11.85 -0.80
C TYR A 65 -10.99 10.46 -0.19
N CYS A 66 -9.82 9.93 0.21
CA CYS A 66 -9.69 8.65 0.89
C CYS A 66 -9.25 8.85 2.34
N SER A 67 -9.72 8.00 3.23
CA SER A 67 -9.21 7.87 4.58
C SER A 67 -8.83 6.41 4.86
N HIS A 68 -7.87 6.22 5.76
CA HIS A 68 -7.45 4.91 6.22
C HIS A 68 -7.65 4.80 7.73
N HIS A 69 -8.22 3.70 8.20
CA HIS A 69 -8.44 3.48 9.62
C HIS A 69 -8.34 2.00 10.02
N GLY A 70 -8.01 1.77 11.28
CA GLY A 70 -7.84 0.42 11.81
C GLY A 70 -6.43 0.19 12.33
N THR A 71 -6.11 -1.07 12.65
CA THR A 71 -4.79 -1.45 13.16
C THR A 71 -4.08 -2.36 12.17
N MET A 72 -2.87 -1.98 11.81
CA MET A 72 -1.93 -2.80 11.07
C MET A 72 -1.03 -3.54 12.05
N HIS A 73 -0.97 -4.85 11.93
CA HIS A 73 -0.07 -5.70 12.70
C HIS A 73 1.01 -6.24 11.77
N ILE A 74 2.24 -5.85 12.01
CA ILE A 74 3.42 -6.32 11.28
C ILE A 74 4.11 -7.34 12.17
N LYS A 75 4.11 -8.62 11.77
CA LYS A 75 4.73 -9.71 12.49
C LYS A 75 6.04 -10.09 11.84
N GLY A 76 7.13 -10.01 12.58
CA GLY A 76 8.43 -10.58 12.18
C GLY A 76 8.54 -12.04 12.63
N ASN A 77 9.32 -12.84 11.91
CA ASN A 77 9.64 -14.21 12.31
C ASN A 77 10.82 -14.30 13.29
N ARG A 78 11.45 -13.16 13.61
CA ARG A 78 12.57 -13.05 14.55
C ARG A 78 12.16 -12.31 15.81
N GLN A 79 12.94 -11.32 16.22
CA GLN A 79 12.86 -10.66 17.51
C GLN A 79 11.74 -9.62 17.61
N TYR A 80 11.34 -8.97 16.53
CA TYR A 80 10.49 -7.79 16.59
C TYR A 80 9.18 -7.94 15.82
N SER A 81 8.15 -7.29 16.36
CA SER A 81 6.88 -7.04 15.68
C SER A 81 6.48 -5.57 15.86
N CYS A 82 5.51 -5.10 15.06
CA CYS A 82 5.07 -3.72 15.13
C CYS A 82 3.54 -3.63 15.04
N LYS A 83 2.96 -2.68 15.78
CA LYS A 83 1.55 -2.33 15.70
C LYS A 83 1.40 -0.87 15.34
N LEU A 84 0.67 -0.57 14.27
CA LEU A 84 0.35 0.78 13.81
C LEU A 84 -1.16 0.99 13.82
N LYS A 85 -1.63 1.98 14.57
CA LYS A 85 -3.03 2.38 14.61
C LYS A 85 -3.22 3.59 13.71
N PHE A 86 -3.99 3.40 12.64
CA PHE A 86 -4.48 4.46 11.76
C PHE A 86 -5.74 5.04 12.40
N LYS A 87 -5.72 6.33 12.66
CA LYS A 87 -6.81 6.99 13.36
C LYS A 87 -8.03 7.13 12.44
N GLU A 88 -9.19 6.75 12.96
CA GLU A 88 -10.44 6.99 12.25
C GLU A 88 -10.71 8.50 12.19
N PRO A 89 -10.96 9.06 10.99
CA PRO A 89 -11.21 10.49 10.84
C PRO A 89 -12.54 10.87 11.51
N SER A 90 -12.54 11.99 12.23
CA SER A 90 -13.73 12.61 12.79
C SER A 90 -13.89 14.02 12.21
N LEU A 91 -15.11 14.50 12.08
CA LEU A 91 -15.42 15.83 11.55
C LEU A 91 -14.74 16.99 12.34
N LEU A 92 -14.40 16.75 13.61
CA LEU A 92 -13.74 17.73 14.48
C LEU A 92 -12.23 17.50 14.60
N ASP A 93 -11.68 16.58 13.83
CA ASP A 93 -10.29 16.16 13.98
C ASP A 93 -9.32 17.11 13.27
N ARG A 94 -8.33 17.60 14.01
CA ARG A 94 -7.26 18.45 13.45
C ARG A 94 -6.20 17.62 12.69
N ASN A 95 -6.10 16.31 12.95
CA ASN A 95 -5.11 15.40 12.36
C ASN A 95 -5.78 14.11 11.87
N PRO A 96 -6.55 14.16 10.77
CA PRO A 96 -7.32 13.02 10.29
C PRO A 96 -6.44 11.87 9.75
N HIS A 97 -5.16 12.14 9.44
CA HIS A 97 -4.22 11.17 8.85
C HIS A 97 -3.22 10.60 9.86
N LEU A 98 -3.49 10.81 11.16
CA LEU A 98 -2.58 10.40 12.23
C LEU A 98 -2.41 8.88 12.27
N VAL A 99 -1.14 8.45 12.34
CA VAL A 99 -0.71 7.08 12.61
C VAL A 99 0.17 7.07 13.84
N GLN A 100 -0.13 6.16 14.76
CA GLN A 100 0.65 5.96 15.98
C GLN A 100 0.85 4.47 16.21
N GLY A 101 1.98 4.12 16.79
CA GLY A 101 2.26 2.72 17.09
C GLY A 101 3.54 2.51 17.87
N PHE A 102 3.95 1.26 17.89
CA PHE A 102 5.17 0.86 18.57
C PHE A 102 5.76 -0.42 17.96
N VAL A 103 7.05 -0.58 18.13
CA VAL A 103 7.77 -1.84 17.91
C VAL A 103 7.90 -2.54 19.24
N GLU A 104 7.57 -3.82 19.29
CA GLU A 104 7.69 -4.66 20.48
C GLU A 104 8.62 -5.86 20.21
N ASP A 105 9.36 -6.29 21.24
CA ASP A 105 10.14 -7.52 21.21
C ASP A 105 9.26 -8.76 21.50
N ASN A 106 9.85 -9.96 21.44
CA ASN A 106 9.14 -11.21 21.70
C ASN A 106 8.62 -11.34 23.15
N ASN A 107 9.12 -10.51 24.07
CA ASN A 107 8.66 -10.47 25.46
C ASN A 107 7.55 -9.45 25.68
N GLY A 108 7.15 -8.72 24.63
CA GLY A 108 6.14 -7.67 24.70
C GLY A 108 6.67 -6.32 25.19
N ASN A 109 8.00 -6.15 25.34
CA ASN A 109 8.59 -4.87 25.72
C ASN A 109 8.58 -3.94 24.51
N LYS A 110 8.15 -2.71 24.71
CA LYS A 110 8.16 -1.69 23.67
C LYS A 110 9.57 -1.14 23.47
N ALA A 111 10.15 -1.47 22.33
CA ALA A 111 11.51 -1.06 21.96
C ALA A 111 11.53 0.38 21.37
N SER A 112 10.49 0.78 20.64
CA SER A 112 10.38 2.10 20.01
C SER A 112 8.92 2.48 19.79
N PHE A 113 8.67 3.78 19.71
CA PHE A 113 7.34 4.32 19.41
C PHE A 113 7.35 5.04 18.06
N LEU A 114 6.24 4.93 17.36
CA LEU A 114 6.05 5.47 16.02
C LEU A 114 4.91 6.48 16.01
N ILE A 115 5.11 7.60 15.33
CA ILE A 115 4.08 8.61 15.13
C ILE A 115 4.30 9.34 13.82
N GLY A 116 3.22 9.71 13.14
CA GLY A 116 3.28 10.50 11.93
C GLY A 116 1.93 10.61 11.24
N MET A 117 1.99 11.06 10.01
CA MET A 117 0.85 11.17 9.09
C MET A 117 1.10 10.21 7.94
N TRP A 118 0.14 9.32 7.66
CA TRP A 118 0.32 8.27 6.63
C TRP A 118 0.50 8.84 5.20
N ASP A 119 0.16 10.10 4.97
CA ASP A 119 0.29 10.81 3.70
C ASP A 119 1.44 11.82 3.66
N GLU A 120 2.24 11.93 4.72
CA GLU A 120 3.31 12.92 4.82
C GLU A 120 4.63 12.33 5.32
N SER A 121 4.70 11.92 6.59
CA SER A 121 5.94 11.41 7.20
C SER A 121 5.68 10.59 8.46
N ILE A 122 6.61 9.67 8.79
CA ILE A 122 6.58 8.84 10.00
C ILE A 122 7.93 8.97 10.73
N TYR A 123 7.84 9.15 12.03
CA TYR A 123 8.97 9.32 12.93
C TYR A 123 9.03 8.20 13.96
N CYS A 124 10.25 7.90 14.43
CA CYS A 124 10.55 6.99 15.52
C CYS A 124 11.02 7.76 16.74
N SER A 125 10.57 7.36 17.92
CA SER A 125 10.96 7.93 19.20
C SER A 125 11.18 6.84 20.23
N ASN A 126 12.10 7.08 21.17
CA ASN A 126 12.28 6.21 22.33
C ASN A 126 11.29 6.54 23.47
N SER A 127 10.54 7.64 23.34
CA SER A 127 9.53 8.08 24.32
C SER A 127 8.14 7.68 23.86
N ASP A 128 7.28 7.30 24.81
CA ASP A 128 5.89 6.93 24.52
C ASP A 128 5.12 8.07 23.81
N THR A 129 4.62 7.78 22.63
CA THR A 129 3.91 8.72 21.76
C THR A 129 2.41 8.68 21.94
N SER A 130 1.87 7.84 22.82
CA SER A 130 0.41 7.60 22.95
C SER A 130 -0.40 8.85 23.31
N LYS A 131 0.21 9.84 23.97
CA LYS A 131 -0.41 11.13 24.36
C LYS A 131 -0.04 12.28 23.42
N VAL A 132 0.82 12.05 22.45
CA VAL A 132 1.35 13.07 21.54
C VAL A 132 0.45 13.15 20.31
N LYS A 133 0.16 14.35 19.85
CA LYS A 133 -0.73 14.59 18.69
C LYS A 133 0.02 14.90 17.40
N SER A 134 1.31 15.21 17.49
CA SER A 134 2.16 15.55 16.35
C SER A 134 3.61 15.21 16.66
N ALA A 135 4.39 14.83 15.64
CA ALA A 135 5.81 14.54 15.77
C ALA A 135 6.65 15.74 16.25
N ASP A 136 6.23 16.97 15.94
CA ASP A 136 6.88 18.22 16.38
C ASP A 136 6.94 18.38 17.89
N GLN A 137 6.07 17.68 18.62
CA GLN A 137 6.05 17.67 20.08
C GLN A 137 7.12 16.73 20.71
N LEU A 138 7.81 15.95 19.87
CA LEU A 138 8.80 14.97 20.32
C LEU A 138 10.22 15.50 20.15
N LYS A 139 10.90 15.74 21.26
CA LYS A 139 12.35 16.01 21.24
C LYS A 139 13.11 14.73 20.91
N GLY A 140 13.97 14.79 19.89
CA GLY A 140 14.84 13.65 19.53
C GLY A 140 14.17 12.53 18.74
N ALA A 141 13.00 12.75 18.14
CA ALA A 141 12.43 11.81 17.19
C ALA A 141 13.24 11.80 15.89
N SER A 142 13.51 10.61 15.35
CA SER A 142 14.17 10.41 14.07
C SER A 142 13.16 10.16 12.95
N LEU A 143 13.36 10.81 11.80
CA LEU A 143 12.56 10.58 10.61
C LEU A 143 12.84 9.17 10.06
N LEU A 144 11.78 8.35 9.90
CA LEU A 144 11.86 7.02 9.28
C LEU A 144 11.44 7.04 7.81
N TRP A 145 10.41 7.79 7.51
CA TRP A 145 9.85 7.87 6.19
C TRP A 145 9.25 9.25 5.94
N GLU A 146 9.45 9.75 4.75
CA GLU A 146 8.83 10.95 4.23
C GLU A 146 8.33 10.69 2.81
N LYS A 147 7.18 11.24 2.48
CA LYS A 147 6.58 11.15 1.15
C LYS A 147 7.51 11.73 0.08
N ASN A 148 7.68 10.99 -1.00
CA ASN A 148 8.40 11.48 -2.18
C ASN A 148 7.73 12.74 -2.73
N LYS A 149 8.53 13.75 -3.05
CA LYS A 149 8.04 14.96 -3.71
C LYS A 149 7.41 14.61 -5.05
N PRO A 150 6.29 15.24 -5.42
CA PRO A 150 5.73 15.07 -6.75
C PRO A 150 6.74 15.48 -7.82
N ALA A 151 6.56 14.97 -9.05
CA ALA A 151 7.37 15.39 -10.19
C ALA A 151 7.28 16.92 -10.37
N PRO A 152 8.33 17.58 -10.89
CA PRO A 152 8.35 19.04 -11.10
C PRO A 152 7.18 19.54 -11.96
N ASN A 153 6.72 18.70 -12.90
CA ASN A 153 5.53 18.93 -13.70
C ASN A 153 4.48 17.88 -13.34
N PRO A 154 3.61 18.15 -12.34
CA PRO A 154 2.64 17.16 -11.90
C PRO A 154 1.69 16.80 -13.06
N THR A 155 1.55 15.50 -13.28
CA THR A 155 0.56 14.98 -14.22
C THR A 155 -0.85 15.17 -13.65
N ARG A 156 -1.88 14.95 -14.49
CA ARG A 156 -3.29 14.97 -14.07
C ARG A 156 -3.58 14.15 -12.81
N TYR A 157 -2.76 13.11 -12.55
CA TYR A 157 -2.96 12.16 -11.45
C TYR A 157 -1.96 12.33 -10.30
N ASN A 158 -1.16 13.39 -10.27
CA ASN A 158 -0.12 13.63 -9.26
C ASN A 158 0.83 12.44 -9.07
N LEU A 159 1.18 11.75 -10.14
CA LEU A 159 2.09 10.62 -10.09
C LEU A 159 3.51 11.06 -9.73
N SER A 160 4.20 10.29 -8.91
CA SER A 160 5.64 10.46 -8.67
C SER A 160 6.43 10.10 -9.94
N SER A 161 7.68 10.57 -10.03
CA SER A 161 8.57 10.20 -11.14
C SER A 161 8.73 8.69 -11.26
N PHE A 162 8.83 7.98 -10.14
CA PHE A 162 8.83 6.52 -10.13
C PHE A 162 7.55 5.91 -10.73
N ALA A 163 6.38 6.42 -10.33
CA ALA A 163 5.09 5.89 -10.81
C ALA A 163 4.89 6.12 -12.31
N ILE A 164 5.39 7.23 -12.85
CA ILE A 164 5.32 7.54 -14.29
C ILE A 164 6.14 6.51 -15.11
N THR A 165 7.31 6.11 -14.60
CA THR A 165 8.22 5.21 -15.33
C THR A 165 7.98 3.73 -15.03
N LEU A 166 7.03 3.40 -14.16
CA LEU A 166 6.82 2.03 -13.68
C LEU A 166 6.54 1.01 -14.79
N ASN A 167 5.87 1.43 -15.86
CA ASN A 167 5.50 0.58 -17.00
C ASN A 167 6.44 0.72 -18.22
N GLU A 168 7.51 1.49 -18.10
CA GLU A 168 8.47 1.64 -19.19
C GLU A 168 9.22 0.33 -19.48
N LEU A 169 9.38 0.05 -20.77
CA LEU A 169 10.28 -0.97 -21.28
C LEU A 169 11.46 -0.27 -21.95
N THR A 170 12.53 -0.05 -21.18
CA THR A 170 13.78 0.49 -21.74
C THR A 170 14.47 -0.54 -22.63
N PRO A 171 15.31 -0.13 -23.61
CA PRO A 171 16.04 -1.05 -24.46
C PRO A 171 16.82 -2.11 -23.66
N GLY A 172 16.67 -3.38 -24.01
CA GLY A 172 17.33 -4.51 -23.34
C GLY A 172 16.71 -4.90 -21.98
N LEU A 173 15.64 -4.25 -21.53
CA LEU A 173 14.96 -4.63 -20.29
C LEU A 173 14.04 -5.84 -20.51
N GLN A 174 13.35 -5.91 -21.64
CA GLN A 174 12.37 -6.95 -21.93
C GLN A 174 12.95 -8.35 -21.85
N GLU A 175 14.19 -8.55 -22.31
CA GLU A 175 14.89 -9.84 -22.31
C GLU A 175 15.30 -10.28 -20.89
N LYS A 176 15.33 -9.36 -19.95
CA LYS A 176 15.71 -9.61 -18.54
C LYS A 176 14.52 -9.83 -17.63
N LEU A 177 13.31 -9.55 -18.12
CA LEU A 177 12.09 -9.67 -17.32
C LEU A 177 11.54 -11.10 -17.37
N PRO A 178 11.00 -11.62 -16.24
CA PRO A 178 10.28 -12.88 -16.26
C PRO A 178 9.02 -12.76 -17.15
N PRO A 179 8.58 -13.84 -17.81
CA PRO A 179 7.41 -13.82 -18.70
C PRO A 179 6.11 -13.36 -18.03
N THR A 180 6.06 -13.40 -16.71
CA THR A 180 4.92 -13.00 -15.88
C THR A 180 4.97 -11.54 -15.41
N ASP A 181 5.99 -10.79 -15.81
CA ASP A 181 6.08 -9.36 -15.44
C ASP A 181 4.90 -8.57 -16.01
N SER A 182 4.29 -7.72 -15.17
CA SER A 182 3.10 -6.96 -15.53
C SER A 182 3.33 -5.98 -16.67
N ARG A 183 4.58 -5.52 -16.88
CA ARG A 183 4.96 -4.66 -18.00
C ARG A 183 4.81 -5.36 -19.35
N LEU A 184 4.87 -6.71 -19.38
CA LEU A 184 4.71 -7.53 -20.58
C LEU A 184 3.25 -7.90 -20.87
N ARG A 185 2.31 -7.56 -19.98
CA ARG A 185 0.89 -7.87 -20.20
C ARG A 185 0.37 -7.16 -21.45
N PRO A 186 -0.32 -7.88 -22.34
CA PRO A 186 -0.76 -7.29 -23.62
C PRO A 186 -1.76 -6.14 -23.44
N ASP A 187 -2.68 -6.22 -22.46
CA ASP A 187 -3.60 -5.13 -22.14
C ASP A 187 -2.86 -3.87 -21.67
N GLN A 188 -1.80 -4.04 -20.85
CA GLN A 188 -0.98 -2.94 -20.40
C GLN A 188 -0.20 -2.32 -21.56
N ARG A 189 0.41 -3.13 -22.44
CA ARG A 189 1.15 -2.61 -23.61
C ARG A 189 0.26 -1.84 -24.56
N HIS A 190 -0.94 -2.34 -24.86
CA HIS A 190 -1.92 -1.62 -25.68
C HIS A 190 -2.34 -0.30 -25.01
N LEU A 191 -2.50 -0.28 -23.69
CA LEU A 191 -2.87 0.95 -22.96
C LEU A 191 -1.77 2.00 -23.06
N GLU A 192 -0.50 1.62 -22.81
CA GLU A 192 0.65 2.52 -22.92
C GLU A 192 0.86 3.07 -24.35
N ASN A 193 0.47 2.30 -25.37
CA ASN A 193 0.51 2.72 -26.75
C ASN A 193 -0.71 3.57 -27.17
N GLY A 194 -1.66 3.82 -26.27
CA GLY A 194 -2.89 4.57 -26.58
C GLY A 194 -3.95 3.78 -27.37
N GLU A 195 -3.79 2.46 -27.50
CA GLU A 195 -4.70 1.56 -28.23
C GLU A 195 -5.83 1.06 -27.29
N TYR A 196 -6.71 1.98 -26.85
CA TYR A 196 -7.67 1.73 -25.77
C TYR A 196 -8.65 0.58 -26.02
N GLU A 197 -9.12 0.41 -27.26
CA GLU A 197 -10.05 -0.69 -27.61
C GLU A 197 -9.36 -2.05 -27.51
N LYS A 198 -8.14 -2.18 -28.02
CA LYS A 198 -7.35 -3.40 -27.92
C LYS A 198 -6.99 -3.71 -26.45
N ALA A 199 -6.60 -2.69 -25.68
CA ALA A 199 -6.34 -2.81 -24.26
C ALA A 199 -7.54 -3.37 -23.51
N ASN A 200 -8.73 -2.85 -23.77
CA ASN A 200 -9.96 -3.32 -23.14
C ASN A 200 -10.32 -4.76 -23.57
N ALA A 201 -10.19 -5.09 -24.85
CA ALA A 201 -10.46 -6.45 -25.36
C ALA A 201 -9.52 -7.49 -24.69
N GLU A 202 -8.22 -7.20 -24.62
CA GLU A 202 -7.24 -8.06 -23.97
C GLU A 202 -7.49 -8.17 -22.46
N LYS A 203 -7.82 -7.10 -21.78
CA LYS A 203 -8.19 -7.12 -20.36
C LYS A 203 -9.38 -8.06 -20.13
N LEU A 204 -10.46 -7.94 -20.90
CA LEU A 204 -11.62 -8.81 -20.75
C LEU A 204 -11.29 -10.28 -21.02
N ARG A 205 -10.43 -10.55 -22.01
CA ARG A 205 -9.95 -11.91 -22.30
C ARG A 205 -9.19 -12.51 -21.12
N LEU A 206 -8.25 -11.76 -20.54
CA LEU A 206 -7.45 -12.17 -19.39
C LEU A 206 -8.31 -12.39 -18.14
N GLU A 207 -9.28 -11.52 -17.88
CA GLU A 207 -10.21 -11.66 -16.76
C GLU A 207 -11.11 -12.92 -16.91
N ARG A 208 -11.59 -13.22 -18.11
CA ARG A 208 -12.36 -14.45 -18.36
C ARG A 208 -11.50 -15.69 -18.08
N ARG A 209 -10.25 -15.71 -18.58
CA ARG A 209 -9.31 -16.79 -18.34
C ARG A 209 -9.06 -17.02 -16.85
N GLN A 210 -8.83 -15.95 -16.10
CA GLN A 210 -8.61 -16.04 -14.64
C GLN A 210 -9.84 -16.59 -13.92
N ARG A 211 -11.05 -16.15 -14.29
CA ARG A 211 -12.30 -16.68 -13.70
C ARG A 211 -12.47 -18.17 -13.98
N MET A 212 -12.17 -18.63 -15.18
CA MET A 212 -12.23 -20.05 -15.53
C MET A 212 -11.26 -20.89 -14.69
N VAL A 213 -10.01 -20.44 -14.52
CA VAL A 213 -9.02 -21.12 -13.68
C VAL A 213 -9.45 -21.17 -12.22
N SER A 214 -9.96 -20.06 -11.68
CA SER A 214 -10.45 -20.01 -10.29
C SER A 214 -11.64 -20.94 -10.06
N ALA A 215 -12.54 -21.09 -11.04
CA ALA A 215 -13.67 -22.02 -10.94
C ALA A 215 -13.27 -23.49 -11.03
N LEU A 216 -12.11 -23.79 -11.63
CA LEU A 216 -11.58 -25.17 -11.67
C LEU A 216 -10.77 -25.55 -10.42
N ALA A 217 -10.38 -24.55 -9.62
CA ALA A 217 -9.58 -24.73 -8.39
C ALA A 217 -10.43 -24.72 -7.11
N SER A 218 -11.73 -24.46 -7.22
CA SER A 218 -12.74 -24.48 -6.13
C SER A 218 -13.53 -25.78 -6.15
#